data_e5268d5a8291e82d00c844a8bdbcd196
#
_entry.id   e5268d5a8291e82d00c844a8bdbcd196
#
_cell.length_a   1.000
_cell.length_b   1.000
_cell.length_c   1.000
_cell.angle_alpha   90.00
_cell.angle_beta   90.00
_cell.angle_gamma   90.00
#
_symmetry.space_group_name_H-M   'P 1'
#
loop_
_entity.id
_entity.type
_entity.pdbx_description
1 polymer ?
#
loop_
_entity_poly.entity_id
_entity_poly.type
_entity_poly.pdbx_seq_one_letter_code
_entity_poly.pdbx_strand_id
1 'polypeptide(L)'
;MKLTQVYRAALIAIPGFLLAALFQTGHAAQVNSPQGVRNIVIVHGAWADGSSWSKVIPLLQAKGLHVVAVQNPLTSLADDVAATKRAIALQDGPVLLVGHSYGGVVVTEAGNDPKVVGLVYVAALAPSDGGSVASVTKAFPPAPLGSEVRADAESFLTVTPKRIAEDFAQDLPDEEKQLLAATQGPTAAGVFGATITTAAWKTKPSWCVIASNDRAVPPELERAEAAAMKATSITVPSSHVPMLSHPKEVADLIEQAAAKAGNQ
;
A
#
# COMPACT_ATOMS: atom_id res chain seq x y z
N MET A 1 64.46 68.04 4.80
CA MET A 1 63.33 68.92 5.23
C MET A 1 62.11 67.99 5.37
N LYS A 2 61.74 67.65 6.59
CA LYS A 2 60.58 66.77 6.91
C LYS A 2 59.57 67.64 7.66
N LEU A 3 58.38 67.79 7.08
CA LEU A 3 57.23 68.38 7.79
C LEU A 3 56.39 67.23 8.36
N THR A 4 56.28 67.24 9.66
CA THR A 4 55.41 66.35 10.45
C THR A 4 54.09 67.10 10.69
N GLN A 5 52.96 66.58 10.17
CA GLN A 5 51.64 67.09 10.50
C GLN A 5 51.05 66.24 11.62
N VAL A 6 50.66 66.87 12.69
CA VAL A 6 50.02 66.33 13.87
C VAL A 6 48.50 66.50 13.67
N TYR A 7 47.75 65.41 13.55
CA TYR A 7 46.29 65.47 13.59
C TYR A 7 45.79 65.25 15.01
N ARG A 8 45.06 66.23 15.52
CA ARG A 8 44.30 66.13 16.77
C ARG A 8 42.98 65.37 16.49
N ALA A 9 42.77 64.25 17.16
CA ALA A 9 41.53 63.59 17.17
C ALA A 9 40.54 64.22 18.16
N ALA A 10 39.38 64.63 17.68
CA ALA A 10 38.27 65.08 18.51
C ALA A 10 37.39 63.88 18.85
N LEU A 11 37.27 63.60 20.14
CA LEU A 11 36.35 62.59 20.66
C LEU A 11 34.92 63.18 20.66
N ILE A 12 34.06 62.66 19.81
CA ILE A 12 32.58 62.88 19.85
C ILE A 12 31.95 61.77 20.65
N ALA A 13 31.41 62.09 21.82
CA ALA A 13 30.61 61.15 22.62
C ALA A 13 29.21 60.98 22.00
N ILE A 14 28.87 59.80 21.57
CA ILE A 14 27.53 59.40 21.10
C ILE A 14 26.77 58.79 22.29
N PRO A 15 25.57 59.28 22.67
CA PRO A 15 24.77 58.65 23.71
C PRO A 15 24.21 57.32 23.25
N GLY A 16 24.48 56.25 24.02
CA GLY A 16 23.98 54.91 23.74
C GLY A 16 22.46 54.82 23.91
N PHE A 17 21.77 54.60 22.82
CA PHE A 17 20.39 54.13 22.87
C PHE A 17 20.41 52.61 23.11
N LEU A 18 19.99 52.20 24.30
CA LEU A 18 19.73 50.79 24.64
C LEU A 18 18.47 50.35 23.89
N LEU A 19 18.65 49.65 22.75
CA LEU A 19 17.55 49.01 22.04
C LEU A 19 17.31 47.68 22.74
N ALA A 20 16.29 47.59 23.60
CA ALA A 20 15.80 46.34 24.17
C ALA A 20 15.15 45.51 23.04
N ALA A 21 15.88 44.56 22.49
CA ALA A 21 15.33 43.57 21.58
C ALA A 21 14.42 42.63 22.36
N LEU A 22 13.11 42.81 22.21
CA LEU A 22 12.09 41.82 22.62
C LEU A 22 12.24 40.56 21.76
N PHE A 23 12.95 39.56 22.29
CA PHE A 23 12.91 38.23 21.75
C PHE A 23 11.48 37.68 21.97
N GLN A 24 10.60 37.83 20.98
CA GLN A 24 9.40 37.01 20.87
C GLN A 24 9.86 35.58 20.66
N THR A 25 9.79 34.77 21.72
CA THR A 25 9.86 33.32 21.60
C THR A 25 8.62 32.87 20.82
N GLY A 26 8.74 32.81 19.50
CA GLY A 26 7.76 32.15 18.66
C GLY A 26 7.64 30.72 19.16
N HIS A 27 6.51 30.42 19.79
CA HIS A 27 6.09 29.02 19.97
C HIS A 27 5.92 28.46 18.56
N ALA A 28 6.93 27.75 18.06
CA ALA A 28 6.71 26.85 16.94
C ALA A 28 5.56 25.93 17.38
N ALA A 29 4.43 26.07 16.70
CA ALA A 29 3.34 25.13 16.88
C ALA A 29 3.95 23.74 16.71
N GLN A 30 3.98 22.94 17.77
CA GLN A 30 4.28 21.51 17.67
C GLN A 30 3.21 20.96 16.72
N VAL A 31 3.62 20.73 15.48
CA VAL A 31 2.88 19.86 14.57
C VAL A 31 2.90 18.52 15.29
N ASN A 32 1.78 18.16 15.95
CA ASN A 32 1.62 16.85 16.51
C ASN A 32 1.87 15.89 15.35
N SER A 33 3.04 15.23 15.35
CA SER A 33 3.29 14.12 14.45
C SER A 33 2.13 13.15 14.64
N PRO A 34 1.48 12.68 13.56
CA PRO A 34 0.38 11.74 13.71
C PRO A 34 0.87 10.59 14.58
N GLN A 35 0.19 10.36 15.72
CA GLN A 35 0.41 9.15 16.51
C GLN A 35 -0.01 7.99 15.61
N GLY A 36 0.94 7.15 15.19
CA GLY A 36 0.67 6.03 14.30
C GLY A 36 1.80 5.76 13.33
N VAL A 37 1.55 4.81 12.45
CA VAL A 37 2.48 4.40 11.38
C VAL A 37 2.40 5.40 10.23
N ARG A 38 3.54 5.89 9.76
CA ARG A 38 3.61 6.83 8.64
C ARG A 38 3.96 6.17 7.30
N ASN A 39 4.66 5.04 7.34
CA ASN A 39 5.12 4.36 6.15
C ASN A 39 4.10 3.30 5.70
N ILE A 40 3.57 3.48 4.51
CA ILE A 40 2.61 2.57 3.86
C ILE A 40 3.32 1.95 2.67
N VAL A 41 3.49 0.63 2.69
CA VAL A 41 3.99 -0.13 1.54
C VAL A 41 2.82 -0.88 0.93
N ILE A 42 2.51 -0.61 -0.34
CA ILE A 42 1.36 -1.17 -1.04
C ILE A 42 1.80 -2.11 -2.16
N VAL A 43 1.12 -3.24 -2.26
CA VAL A 43 1.49 -4.38 -3.12
C VAL A 43 0.30 -4.71 -4.03
N HIS A 44 0.50 -4.64 -5.33
CA HIS A 44 -0.52 -4.98 -6.33
C HIS A 44 -0.69 -6.51 -6.49
N GLY A 45 -1.80 -6.91 -7.09
CA GLY A 45 -2.13 -8.31 -7.39
C GLY A 45 -1.54 -8.81 -8.72
N ALA A 46 -1.96 -10.02 -9.10
CA ALA A 46 -1.72 -10.57 -10.43
C ALA A 46 -2.36 -9.69 -11.52
N TRP A 47 -1.79 -9.69 -12.71
CA TRP A 47 -2.31 -8.94 -13.88
C TRP A 47 -2.47 -7.43 -13.64
N ALA A 48 -1.70 -6.90 -12.71
CA ALA A 48 -1.72 -5.49 -12.33
C ALA A 48 -0.29 -4.97 -12.14
N ASP A 49 -0.17 -3.70 -11.80
CA ASP A 49 1.07 -3.05 -11.43
C ASP A 49 0.82 -1.99 -10.34
N GLY A 50 1.87 -1.29 -9.93
CA GLY A 50 1.76 -0.25 -8.89
C GLY A 50 0.83 0.91 -9.25
N SER A 51 0.54 1.14 -10.55
CA SER A 51 -0.38 2.20 -10.99
C SER A 51 -1.84 1.91 -10.62
N SER A 52 -2.20 0.66 -10.31
CA SER A 52 -3.52 0.28 -9.77
C SER A 52 -3.89 1.07 -8.51
N TRP A 53 -2.92 1.64 -7.81
CA TRP A 53 -3.11 2.44 -6.62
C TRP A 53 -3.13 3.95 -6.88
N SER A 54 -3.11 4.39 -8.15
CA SER A 54 -2.99 5.80 -8.54
C SER A 54 -4.04 6.73 -7.93
N LYS A 55 -5.24 6.23 -7.63
CA LYS A 55 -6.31 7.01 -6.99
C LYS A 55 -6.21 7.03 -5.45
N VAL A 56 -5.59 6.03 -4.84
CA VAL A 56 -5.42 5.93 -3.38
C VAL A 56 -4.17 6.65 -2.89
N ILE A 57 -3.05 6.53 -3.62
CA ILE A 57 -1.77 7.15 -3.25
C ILE A 57 -1.90 8.64 -2.90
N PRO A 58 -2.50 9.51 -3.75
CA PRO A 58 -2.59 10.93 -3.44
C PRO A 58 -3.47 11.23 -2.22
N LEU A 59 -4.49 10.40 -1.94
CA LEU A 59 -5.34 10.56 -0.77
C LEU A 59 -4.56 10.30 0.52
N LEU A 60 -3.73 9.25 0.56
CA LEU A 60 -2.88 8.93 1.69
C LEU A 60 -1.76 9.96 1.86
N GLN A 61 -1.13 10.42 0.76
CA GLN A 61 -0.10 11.45 0.80
C GLN A 61 -0.63 12.79 1.31
N ALA A 62 -1.87 13.15 0.97
CA ALA A 62 -2.54 14.35 1.49
C ALA A 62 -2.73 14.32 3.02
N LYS A 63 -2.68 13.14 3.64
CA LYS A 63 -2.70 12.92 5.09
C LYS A 63 -1.30 12.88 5.72
N GLY A 64 -0.27 13.16 4.93
CA GLY A 64 1.13 13.14 5.39
C GLY A 64 1.72 11.74 5.55
N LEU A 65 1.08 10.71 4.97
CA LEU A 65 1.61 9.36 4.94
C LEU A 65 2.64 9.21 3.82
N HIS A 66 3.72 8.48 4.09
CA HIS A 66 4.71 8.11 3.09
C HIS A 66 4.29 6.81 2.42
N VAL A 67 4.04 6.84 1.11
CA VAL A 67 3.50 5.70 0.37
C VAL A 67 4.50 5.22 -0.67
N VAL A 68 4.78 3.92 -0.65
CA VAL A 68 5.62 3.24 -1.65
C VAL A 68 4.81 2.12 -2.30
N ALA A 69 4.62 2.18 -3.62
CA ALA A 69 4.02 1.10 -4.40
C ALA A 69 5.11 0.15 -4.91
N VAL A 70 5.03 -1.10 -4.49
CA VAL A 70 5.92 -2.16 -4.95
C VAL A 70 5.57 -2.52 -6.39
N GLN A 71 6.59 -2.79 -7.19
CA GLN A 71 6.44 -3.41 -8.51
C GLN A 71 6.82 -4.89 -8.38
N ASN A 72 5.80 -5.75 -8.27
CA ASN A 72 5.99 -7.19 -8.20
C ASN A 72 6.46 -7.70 -9.57
N PRO A 73 7.55 -8.48 -9.66
CA PRO A 73 7.96 -9.11 -10.91
C PRO A 73 6.96 -10.16 -11.43
N LEU A 74 6.09 -10.71 -10.58
CA LEU A 74 5.08 -11.73 -10.91
C LEU A 74 5.68 -13.02 -11.51
N THR A 75 6.95 -13.29 -11.23
CA THR A 75 7.71 -14.47 -11.68
C THR A 75 7.65 -15.62 -10.69
N SER A 76 7.62 -15.32 -9.41
CA SER A 76 7.40 -16.29 -8.32
C SER A 76 6.96 -15.56 -7.06
N LEU A 77 6.31 -16.27 -6.13
CA LEU A 77 6.00 -15.70 -4.80
C LEU A 77 7.27 -15.25 -4.07
N ALA A 78 8.36 -15.99 -4.20
CA ALA A 78 9.64 -15.65 -3.57
C ALA A 78 10.22 -14.32 -4.10
N ASP A 79 10.13 -14.08 -5.40
CA ASP A 79 10.60 -12.83 -6.02
C ASP A 79 9.74 -11.63 -5.62
N ASP A 80 8.41 -11.81 -5.57
CA ASP A 80 7.46 -10.78 -5.17
C ASP A 80 7.62 -10.42 -3.67
N VAL A 81 7.81 -11.43 -2.81
CA VAL A 81 8.15 -11.23 -1.40
C VAL A 81 9.50 -10.53 -1.25
N ALA A 82 10.51 -10.89 -2.03
CA ALA A 82 11.81 -10.23 -2.01
C ALA A 82 11.72 -8.76 -2.45
N ALA A 83 10.92 -8.45 -3.48
CA ALA A 83 10.66 -7.07 -3.90
C ALA A 83 9.98 -6.26 -2.78
N THR A 84 8.97 -6.84 -2.14
CA THR A 84 8.27 -6.22 -1.02
C THR A 84 9.19 -5.99 0.18
N LYS A 85 10.02 -6.96 0.56
CA LYS A 85 11.00 -6.82 1.65
C LYS A 85 12.03 -5.74 1.37
N ARG A 86 12.48 -5.56 0.11
CA ARG A 86 13.34 -4.43 -0.24
C ARG A 86 12.66 -3.08 -0.01
N ALA A 87 11.38 -2.95 -0.37
CA ALA A 87 10.62 -1.73 -0.12
C ALA A 87 10.45 -1.46 1.39
N ILE A 88 10.18 -2.50 2.20
CA ILE A 88 10.10 -2.41 3.67
C ILE A 88 11.44 -1.98 4.26
N ALA A 89 12.55 -2.57 3.81
CA ALA A 89 13.89 -2.27 4.33
C ALA A 89 14.29 -0.79 4.18
N LEU A 90 13.84 -0.15 3.10
CA LEU A 90 14.11 1.26 2.80
C LEU A 90 13.30 2.24 3.66
N GLN A 91 12.33 1.77 4.45
CA GLN A 91 11.55 2.66 5.30
C GLN A 91 12.33 3.03 6.57
N ASP A 92 12.16 4.26 7.04
CA ASP A 92 12.83 4.84 8.21
C ASP A 92 12.18 4.47 9.56
N GLY A 93 11.06 3.71 9.54
CA GLY A 93 10.30 3.35 10.74
C GLY A 93 9.34 2.19 10.50
N PRO A 94 8.33 2.03 11.40
CA PRO A 94 7.31 0.99 11.28
C PRO A 94 6.51 1.13 10.00
N VAL A 95 6.08 -0.01 9.46
CA VAL A 95 5.39 -0.14 8.17
C VAL A 95 4.00 -0.74 8.36
N LEU A 96 2.99 -0.13 7.78
CA LEU A 96 1.73 -0.79 7.46
C LEU A 96 1.83 -1.35 6.04
N LEU A 97 1.61 -2.66 5.91
CA LEU A 97 1.72 -3.36 4.63
C LEU A 97 0.33 -3.61 4.06
N VAL A 98 0.10 -3.22 2.81
CA VAL A 98 -1.22 -3.29 2.16
C VAL A 98 -1.12 -4.17 0.92
N GLY A 99 -2.00 -5.16 0.77
CA GLY A 99 -2.02 -6.07 -0.39
C GLY A 99 -3.37 -6.10 -1.08
N HIS A 100 -3.37 -6.05 -2.42
CA HIS A 100 -4.55 -6.27 -3.26
C HIS A 100 -4.49 -7.65 -3.89
N SER A 101 -5.60 -8.39 -3.88
CA SER A 101 -5.72 -9.67 -4.60
C SER A 101 -4.60 -10.65 -4.24
N TYR A 102 -3.87 -11.20 -5.21
CA TYR A 102 -2.64 -11.98 -5.00
C TYR A 102 -1.59 -11.24 -4.15
N GLY A 103 -1.54 -9.91 -4.22
CA GLY A 103 -0.69 -9.11 -3.32
C GLY A 103 -0.97 -9.36 -1.84
N GLY A 104 -2.17 -9.83 -1.48
CA GLY A 104 -2.49 -10.30 -0.13
C GLY A 104 -1.67 -11.53 0.28
N VAL A 105 -1.43 -12.46 -0.64
CA VAL A 105 -0.53 -13.61 -0.41
C VAL A 105 0.90 -13.14 -0.15
N VAL A 106 1.36 -12.19 -0.96
CA VAL A 106 2.70 -11.59 -0.81
C VAL A 106 2.85 -10.90 0.55
N VAL A 107 1.87 -10.07 0.97
CA VAL A 107 1.95 -9.38 2.26
C VAL A 107 1.77 -10.32 3.43
N THR A 108 1.05 -11.43 3.27
CA THR A 108 0.94 -12.49 4.29
C THR A 108 2.30 -13.10 4.60
N GLU A 109 3.14 -13.35 3.61
CA GLU A 109 4.49 -13.90 3.79
C GLU A 109 5.50 -12.81 4.19
N ALA A 110 5.51 -11.65 3.50
CA ALA A 110 6.44 -10.56 3.77
C ALA A 110 6.19 -9.87 5.11
N GLY A 111 4.96 -9.92 5.63
CA GLY A 111 4.53 -9.27 6.86
C GLY A 111 5.18 -9.81 8.14
N ASN A 112 5.94 -10.91 8.06
CA ASN A 112 6.77 -11.40 9.16
C ASN A 112 8.01 -10.53 9.43
N ASP A 113 8.30 -9.54 8.57
CA ASP A 113 9.36 -8.56 8.82
C ASP A 113 9.08 -7.78 10.12
N PRO A 114 10.09 -7.59 10.99
CA PRO A 114 9.92 -6.90 12.27
C PRO A 114 9.47 -5.43 12.14
N LYS A 115 9.74 -4.75 11.02
CA LYS A 115 9.24 -3.41 10.76
C LYS A 115 7.74 -3.37 10.48
N VAL A 116 7.12 -4.47 10.05
CA VAL A 116 5.69 -4.52 9.77
C VAL A 116 4.91 -4.63 11.06
N VAL A 117 4.01 -3.68 11.29
CA VAL A 117 3.19 -3.61 12.51
C VAL A 117 1.70 -3.81 12.27
N GLY A 118 1.27 -3.95 11.01
CA GLY A 118 -0.11 -4.23 10.65
C GLY A 118 -0.26 -4.56 9.17
N LEU A 119 -1.38 -5.19 8.81
CA LEU A 119 -1.66 -5.70 7.48
C LEU A 119 -3.04 -5.22 7.01
N VAL A 120 -3.14 -4.77 5.76
CA VAL A 120 -4.41 -4.42 5.12
C VAL A 120 -4.59 -5.27 3.86
N TYR A 121 -5.74 -5.89 3.74
CA TYR A 121 -6.13 -6.74 2.62
C TYR A 121 -7.26 -6.04 1.83
N VAL A 122 -7.08 -5.82 0.55
CA VAL A 122 -8.02 -5.10 -0.30
C VAL A 122 -8.47 -6.04 -1.43
N ALA A 123 -9.71 -6.54 -1.38
CA ALA A 123 -10.21 -7.57 -2.29
C ALA A 123 -9.18 -8.70 -2.48
N ALA A 124 -8.64 -9.22 -1.39
CA ALA A 124 -7.38 -9.95 -1.38
C ALA A 124 -7.49 -11.34 -0.74
N LEU A 125 -6.50 -12.17 -1.03
CA LEU A 125 -6.32 -13.53 -0.52
C LEU A 125 -5.33 -13.54 0.65
N ALA A 126 -5.66 -14.26 1.72
CA ALA A 126 -4.86 -14.35 2.94
C ALA A 126 -4.71 -15.81 3.43
N PRO A 127 -4.03 -16.68 2.67
CA PRO A 127 -3.86 -18.07 3.07
C PRO A 127 -3.17 -18.20 4.43
N SER A 128 -3.48 -19.28 5.16
CA SER A 128 -2.77 -19.68 6.37
C SER A 128 -1.49 -20.45 6.03
N ASP A 129 -0.71 -20.82 7.05
CA ASP A 129 0.52 -21.62 6.91
C ASP A 129 0.25 -22.87 6.07
N GLY A 130 1.11 -23.14 5.09
CA GLY A 130 0.99 -24.22 4.12
C GLY A 130 -0.10 -24.01 3.06
N GLY A 131 -0.90 -22.94 3.16
CA GLY A 131 -1.92 -22.59 2.19
C GLY A 131 -1.36 -21.85 0.96
N SER A 132 -2.12 -21.88 -0.13
CA SER A 132 -1.85 -21.19 -1.39
C SER A 132 -3.15 -20.64 -1.97
N VAL A 133 -3.07 -19.80 -3.00
CA VAL A 133 -4.26 -19.35 -3.75
C VAL A 133 -5.11 -20.55 -4.18
N ALA A 134 -4.48 -21.55 -4.81
CA ALA A 134 -5.16 -22.74 -5.30
C ALA A 134 -5.87 -23.54 -4.18
N SER A 135 -5.29 -23.57 -2.97
CA SER A 135 -5.91 -24.30 -1.86
C SER A 135 -7.10 -23.56 -1.25
N VAL A 136 -7.02 -22.22 -1.08
CA VAL A 136 -8.11 -21.45 -0.44
C VAL A 136 -9.30 -21.26 -1.37
N THR A 137 -9.06 -21.14 -2.68
CA THR A 137 -10.15 -20.99 -3.67
C THR A 137 -10.89 -22.28 -3.93
N LYS A 138 -10.27 -23.45 -3.69
CA LYS A 138 -10.86 -24.78 -3.97
C LYS A 138 -12.18 -25.04 -3.23
N ALA A 139 -12.40 -24.41 -2.08
CA ALA A 139 -13.61 -24.58 -1.28
C ALA A 139 -14.80 -23.74 -1.78
N PHE A 140 -14.59 -22.89 -2.79
CA PHE A 140 -15.58 -21.95 -3.32
C PHE A 140 -15.86 -22.23 -4.80
N PRO A 141 -17.01 -21.79 -5.33
CA PRO A 141 -17.29 -21.86 -6.76
C PRO A 141 -16.19 -21.13 -7.56
N PRO A 142 -15.83 -21.65 -8.76
CA PRO A 142 -14.86 -20.98 -9.61
C PRO A 142 -15.29 -19.56 -9.96
N ALA A 143 -14.38 -18.60 -9.78
CA ALA A 143 -14.64 -17.21 -10.13
C ALA A 143 -14.73 -17.03 -11.66
N PRO A 144 -15.65 -16.19 -12.17
CA PRO A 144 -15.85 -15.96 -13.61
C PRO A 144 -14.58 -15.54 -14.35
N LEU A 145 -13.72 -14.74 -13.73
CA LEU A 145 -12.45 -14.26 -14.31
C LEU A 145 -11.58 -15.39 -14.86
N GLY A 146 -11.54 -16.52 -14.15
CA GLY A 146 -10.70 -17.67 -14.52
C GLY A 146 -11.08 -18.36 -15.82
N SER A 147 -12.26 -18.07 -16.39
CA SER A 147 -12.77 -18.77 -17.58
C SER A 147 -12.02 -18.46 -18.89
N GLU A 148 -11.30 -17.33 -18.98
CA GLU A 148 -10.54 -16.92 -20.17
C GLU A 148 -9.16 -16.39 -19.81
N VAL A 149 -8.45 -17.10 -18.94
CA VAL A 149 -7.02 -16.89 -18.71
C VAL A 149 -6.22 -17.59 -19.80
N ARG A 150 -5.26 -16.90 -20.39
CA ARG A 150 -4.39 -17.41 -21.47
C ARG A 150 -2.98 -17.62 -20.95
N ALA A 151 -2.42 -18.78 -21.21
CA ALA A 151 -1.03 -19.08 -20.94
C ALA A 151 -0.18 -18.90 -22.22
N ASP A 152 1.01 -18.34 -22.06
CA ASP A 152 2.05 -18.40 -23.10
C ASP A 152 2.87 -19.70 -23.01
N ALA A 153 3.89 -19.81 -23.88
CA ALA A 153 4.75 -21.01 -23.95
C ALA A 153 5.59 -21.23 -22.67
N GLU A 154 5.78 -20.20 -21.85
CA GLU A 154 6.55 -20.23 -20.61
C GLU A 154 5.66 -20.26 -19.37
N SER A 155 4.36 -20.51 -19.57
CA SER A 155 3.36 -20.58 -18.52
C SER A 155 3.12 -19.26 -17.78
N PHE A 156 3.34 -18.12 -18.44
CA PHE A 156 2.86 -16.84 -17.95
C PHE A 156 1.41 -16.63 -18.39
N LEU A 157 0.60 -16.17 -17.45
CA LEU A 157 -0.84 -16.02 -17.61
C LEU A 157 -1.20 -14.57 -17.87
N THR A 158 -2.11 -14.36 -18.80
CA THR A 158 -2.79 -13.07 -19.05
C THR A 158 -4.29 -13.27 -19.08
N VAL A 159 -5.04 -12.21 -18.76
CA VAL A 159 -6.51 -12.17 -18.82
C VAL A 159 -6.93 -11.46 -20.10
N THR A 160 -7.97 -11.97 -20.77
CA THR A 160 -8.46 -11.33 -21.99
C THR A 160 -9.05 -9.94 -21.68
N PRO A 161 -8.97 -8.96 -22.61
CA PRO A 161 -9.58 -7.63 -22.40
C PRO A 161 -11.07 -7.71 -22.05
N LYS A 162 -11.77 -8.70 -22.60
CA LYS A 162 -13.18 -8.97 -22.27
C LYS A 162 -13.35 -9.30 -20.78
N ARG A 163 -12.52 -10.19 -20.22
CA ARG A 163 -12.62 -10.57 -18.81
C ARG A 163 -12.14 -9.48 -17.86
N ILE A 164 -11.17 -8.68 -18.29
CA ILE A 164 -10.83 -7.45 -17.55
C ILE A 164 -12.07 -6.54 -17.43
N ALA A 165 -12.79 -6.36 -18.53
CA ALA A 165 -13.96 -5.47 -18.56
C ALA A 165 -15.20 -6.04 -17.84
N GLU A 166 -15.41 -7.35 -17.86
CA GLU A 166 -16.64 -8.00 -17.35
C GLU A 166 -16.50 -8.55 -15.93
N ASP A 167 -15.28 -8.95 -15.52
CA ASP A 167 -15.08 -9.71 -14.29
C ASP A 167 -13.99 -9.16 -13.36
N PHE A 168 -13.08 -8.29 -13.87
CA PHE A 168 -12.02 -7.70 -13.05
C PHE A 168 -12.38 -6.26 -12.63
N ALA A 169 -12.91 -5.48 -13.57
CA ALA A 169 -13.13 -4.05 -13.40
C ALA A 169 -14.48 -3.59 -13.95
N GLN A 170 -15.56 -4.39 -13.79
CA GLN A 170 -16.85 -4.18 -14.43
C GLN A 170 -17.54 -2.86 -14.02
N ASP A 171 -17.18 -2.27 -12.91
CA ASP A 171 -17.71 -1.02 -12.39
C ASP A 171 -16.91 0.24 -12.79
N LEU A 172 -15.80 0.07 -13.53
CA LEU A 172 -15.02 1.19 -14.02
C LEU A 172 -15.51 1.71 -15.39
N PRO A 173 -15.16 2.94 -15.78
CA PRO A 173 -15.34 3.44 -17.15
C PRO A 173 -14.54 2.61 -18.16
N ASP A 174 -15.03 2.54 -19.40
CA ASP A 174 -14.41 1.71 -20.45
C ASP A 174 -12.97 2.10 -20.77
N GLU A 175 -12.62 3.37 -20.65
CA GLU A 175 -11.25 3.88 -20.83
C GLU A 175 -10.29 3.28 -19.79
N GLU A 176 -10.71 3.20 -18.51
CA GLU A 176 -9.92 2.60 -17.44
C GLU A 176 -9.81 1.08 -17.61
N LYS A 177 -10.89 0.40 -18.06
CA LYS A 177 -10.85 -1.03 -18.37
C LYS A 177 -9.86 -1.35 -19.50
N GLN A 178 -9.85 -0.52 -20.55
CA GLN A 178 -8.89 -0.66 -21.66
C GLN A 178 -7.44 -0.45 -21.19
N LEU A 179 -7.23 0.54 -20.33
CA LEU A 179 -5.91 0.79 -19.74
C LEU A 179 -5.44 -0.40 -18.92
N LEU A 180 -6.28 -0.93 -18.02
CA LEU A 180 -5.95 -2.12 -17.23
C LEU A 180 -5.62 -3.34 -18.11
N ALA A 181 -6.37 -3.55 -19.18
CA ALA A 181 -6.12 -4.64 -20.12
C ALA A 181 -4.77 -4.48 -20.87
N ALA A 182 -4.37 -3.24 -21.15
CA ALA A 182 -3.12 -2.93 -21.86
C ALA A 182 -1.88 -2.98 -20.96
N THR A 183 -2.04 -2.63 -19.67
CA THR A 183 -0.93 -2.51 -18.71
C THR A 183 -0.76 -3.74 -17.82
N GLN A 184 -1.64 -4.76 -17.94
CA GLN A 184 -1.53 -5.96 -17.11
C GLN A 184 -0.15 -6.62 -17.22
N GLY A 185 0.48 -6.92 -16.08
CA GLY A 185 1.70 -7.72 -16.05
C GLY A 185 1.38 -9.22 -16.23
N PRO A 186 2.00 -9.92 -17.20
CA PRO A 186 1.92 -11.38 -17.26
C PRO A 186 2.35 -11.99 -15.93
N THR A 187 1.59 -12.97 -15.44
CA THR A 187 1.81 -13.56 -14.11
C THR A 187 2.16 -15.04 -14.28
N ALA A 188 3.29 -15.49 -13.74
CA ALA A 188 3.70 -16.89 -13.78
C ALA A 188 2.64 -17.77 -13.07
N ALA A 189 2.19 -18.83 -13.74
CA ALA A 189 1.16 -19.74 -13.20
C ALA A 189 1.55 -20.34 -11.84
N GLY A 190 2.85 -20.53 -11.60
CA GLY A 190 3.39 -21.07 -10.36
C GLY A 190 3.06 -20.27 -9.10
N VAL A 191 2.80 -18.95 -9.21
CA VAL A 191 2.48 -18.12 -8.04
C VAL A 191 1.19 -18.55 -7.33
N PHE A 192 0.24 -19.08 -8.07
CA PHE A 192 -1.06 -19.52 -7.53
C PHE A 192 -0.98 -20.84 -6.74
N GLY A 193 0.05 -21.67 -7.01
CA GLY A 193 0.33 -22.89 -6.26
C GLY A 193 1.33 -22.74 -5.13
N ALA A 194 2.04 -21.62 -5.09
CA ALA A 194 3.07 -21.36 -4.07
C ALA A 194 2.44 -21.22 -2.67
N THR A 195 3.06 -21.85 -1.69
CA THR A 195 2.54 -21.94 -0.32
C THR A 195 3.15 -20.91 0.61
N ILE A 196 2.35 -20.41 1.53
CA ILE A 196 2.78 -19.56 2.65
C ILE A 196 3.56 -20.42 3.67
N THR A 197 4.70 -19.93 4.15
CA THR A 197 5.45 -20.59 5.23
C THR A 197 4.89 -20.22 6.59
N THR A 198 4.70 -18.93 6.84
CA THR A 198 4.15 -18.40 8.09
C THR A 198 3.23 -17.22 7.79
N ALA A 199 1.97 -17.34 8.14
CA ALA A 199 0.98 -16.32 7.91
C ALA A 199 1.10 -15.19 8.94
N ALA A 200 1.62 -14.03 8.53
CA ALA A 200 1.87 -12.89 9.40
C ALA A 200 0.62 -12.37 10.12
N TRP A 201 -0.57 -12.51 9.53
CA TRP A 201 -1.84 -12.10 10.12
C TRP A 201 -2.20 -12.85 11.40
N LYS A 202 -1.54 -13.99 11.72
CA LYS A 202 -1.72 -14.69 12.99
C LYS A 202 -1.18 -13.90 14.18
N THR A 203 -0.24 -13.01 13.95
CA THR A 203 0.46 -12.23 14.98
C THR A 203 0.36 -10.72 14.80
N LYS A 204 -0.17 -10.26 13.66
CA LYS A 204 -0.29 -8.85 13.32
C LYS A 204 -1.77 -8.45 13.24
N PRO A 205 -2.15 -7.27 13.74
CA PRO A 205 -3.49 -6.74 13.52
C PRO A 205 -3.76 -6.57 12.02
N SER A 206 -4.98 -6.90 11.61
CA SER A 206 -5.34 -6.94 10.20
C SER A 206 -6.64 -6.19 9.93
N TRP A 207 -6.73 -5.60 8.73
CA TRP A 207 -7.90 -4.90 8.21
C TRP A 207 -8.23 -5.41 6.81
N CYS A 208 -9.53 -5.40 6.45
CA CYS A 208 -9.98 -5.90 5.15
C CYS A 208 -10.97 -4.94 4.47
N VAL A 209 -10.77 -4.70 3.19
CA VAL A 209 -11.79 -4.18 2.29
C VAL A 209 -12.35 -5.36 1.50
N ILE A 210 -13.62 -5.67 1.70
CA ILE A 210 -14.34 -6.75 1.01
C ILE A 210 -15.10 -6.15 -0.17
N ALA A 211 -14.87 -6.66 -1.38
CA ALA A 211 -15.55 -6.23 -2.60
C ALA A 211 -16.78 -7.11 -2.86
N SER A 212 -18.00 -6.56 -2.63
CA SER A 212 -19.20 -7.40 -2.68
C SER A 212 -19.63 -7.86 -4.06
N ASN A 213 -19.13 -7.24 -5.12
CA ASN A 213 -19.40 -7.59 -6.52
C ASN A 213 -18.15 -8.18 -7.21
N ASP A 214 -17.19 -8.65 -6.44
CA ASP A 214 -15.96 -9.26 -6.97
C ASP A 214 -16.28 -10.52 -7.77
N ARG A 215 -15.71 -10.62 -8.97
CA ARG A 215 -15.86 -11.75 -9.90
C ARG A 215 -14.51 -12.43 -10.21
N ALA A 216 -13.45 -11.97 -9.54
CA ALA A 216 -12.10 -12.55 -9.60
C ALA A 216 -11.76 -13.35 -8.34
N VAL A 217 -12.14 -12.83 -7.17
CA VAL A 217 -12.09 -13.53 -5.88
C VAL A 217 -13.52 -13.62 -5.34
N PRO A 218 -14.00 -14.81 -4.95
CA PRO A 218 -15.35 -14.92 -4.38
C PRO A 218 -15.49 -14.05 -3.11
N PRO A 219 -16.49 -13.16 -3.00
CA PRO A 219 -16.70 -12.34 -1.81
C PRO A 219 -16.88 -13.14 -0.52
N GLU A 220 -17.40 -14.39 -0.63
CA GLU A 220 -17.53 -15.33 0.48
C GLU A 220 -16.16 -15.77 1.01
N LEU A 221 -15.17 -15.94 0.14
CA LEU A 221 -13.79 -16.26 0.52
C LEU A 221 -13.18 -15.07 1.25
N GLU A 222 -13.31 -13.83 0.72
CA GLU A 222 -12.82 -12.62 1.39
C GLU A 222 -13.40 -12.48 2.81
N ARG A 223 -14.72 -12.74 2.96
CA ARG A 223 -15.37 -12.71 4.28
C ARG A 223 -14.86 -13.79 5.22
N ALA A 224 -14.66 -15.00 4.69
CA ALA A 224 -14.15 -16.12 5.49
C ALA A 224 -12.72 -15.86 6.00
N GLU A 225 -11.85 -15.33 5.14
CA GLU A 225 -10.48 -14.97 5.52
C GLU A 225 -10.45 -13.78 6.49
N ALA A 226 -11.28 -12.74 6.28
CA ALA A 226 -11.42 -11.63 7.21
C ALA A 226 -11.87 -12.10 8.61
N ALA A 227 -12.80 -13.06 8.67
CA ALA A 227 -13.24 -13.66 9.92
C ALA A 227 -12.15 -14.49 10.60
N ALA A 228 -11.40 -15.29 9.83
CA ALA A 228 -10.28 -16.10 10.34
C ALA A 228 -9.17 -15.22 10.93
N MET A 229 -8.87 -14.08 10.30
CA MET A 229 -7.92 -13.08 10.77
C MET A 229 -8.45 -12.23 11.94
N LYS A 230 -9.74 -12.29 12.25
CA LYS A 230 -10.44 -11.36 13.16
C LYS A 230 -10.21 -9.90 12.74
N ALA A 231 -10.17 -9.65 11.43
CA ALA A 231 -9.85 -8.36 10.88
C ALA A 231 -10.96 -7.33 11.11
N THR A 232 -10.57 -6.07 11.29
CA THR A 232 -11.50 -4.95 11.15
C THR A 232 -11.83 -4.80 9.66
N SER A 233 -13.08 -4.99 9.25
CA SER A 233 -13.45 -5.02 7.84
C SER A 233 -14.54 -4.02 7.48
N ILE A 234 -14.46 -3.54 6.24
CA ILE A 234 -15.55 -2.83 5.55
C ILE A 234 -15.95 -3.62 4.29
N THR A 235 -17.17 -3.43 3.84
CA THR A 235 -17.64 -3.99 2.56
C THR A 235 -18.05 -2.84 1.65
N VAL A 236 -17.55 -2.86 0.41
CA VAL A 236 -17.88 -1.87 -0.62
C VAL A 236 -18.52 -2.56 -1.83
N PRO A 237 -19.47 -1.92 -2.54
CA PRO A 237 -20.15 -2.51 -3.70
C PRO A 237 -19.28 -2.40 -4.96
N SER A 238 -18.04 -2.86 -4.89
CA SER A 238 -17.01 -2.78 -5.93
C SER A 238 -16.83 -4.08 -6.68
N SER A 239 -16.31 -3.97 -7.90
CA SER A 239 -15.60 -5.03 -8.60
C SER A 239 -14.33 -5.45 -7.86
N HIS A 240 -13.45 -6.22 -8.51
CA HIS A 240 -12.17 -6.67 -7.94
C HIS A 240 -11.16 -5.53 -7.67
N VAL A 241 -11.44 -4.31 -8.11
CA VAL A 241 -10.51 -3.16 -8.01
C VAL A 241 -11.06 -2.00 -7.19
N PRO A 242 -11.43 -2.21 -5.90
CA PRO A 242 -12.00 -1.15 -5.06
C PRO A 242 -11.08 0.06 -4.90
N MET A 243 -9.77 -0.09 -5.02
CA MET A 243 -8.81 1.01 -4.98
C MET A 243 -8.95 1.97 -6.18
N LEU A 244 -9.64 1.56 -7.25
CA LEU A 244 -9.94 2.39 -8.42
C LEU A 244 -11.39 2.90 -8.42
N SER A 245 -12.37 2.08 -8.02
CA SER A 245 -13.78 2.45 -8.01
C SER A 245 -14.24 3.12 -6.71
N HIS A 246 -13.64 2.77 -5.56
CA HIS A 246 -13.95 3.27 -4.22
C HIS A 246 -12.69 3.74 -3.48
N PRO A 247 -11.84 4.59 -4.12
CA PRO A 247 -10.53 4.93 -3.58
C PRO A 247 -10.58 5.63 -2.22
N LYS A 248 -11.66 6.37 -1.95
CA LYS A 248 -11.81 7.07 -0.67
C LYS A 248 -12.03 6.09 0.48
N GLU A 249 -12.93 5.13 0.32
CA GLU A 249 -13.24 4.12 1.35
C GLU A 249 -12.01 3.25 1.62
N VAL A 250 -11.24 2.90 0.58
CA VAL A 250 -9.98 2.17 0.71
C VAL A 250 -8.93 3.01 1.45
N ALA A 251 -8.77 4.29 1.09
CA ALA A 251 -7.84 5.18 1.75
C ALA A 251 -8.21 5.42 3.22
N ASP A 252 -9.49 5.64 3.52
CA ASP A 252 -9.99 5.84 4.88
C ASP A 252 -9.70 4.62 5.78
N LEU A 253 -9.86 3.39 5.27
CA LEU A 253 -9.52 2.18 6.03
C LEU A 253 -8.00 2.05 6.25
N ILE A 254 -7.18 2.36 5.25
CA ILE A 254 -5.72 2.35 5.38
C ILE A 254 -5.27 3.39 6.41
N GLU A 255 -5.83 4.60 6.37
CA GLU A 255 -5.56 5.65 7.36
C GLU A 255 -5.95 5.21 8.79
N GLN A 256 -7.13 4.61 8.95
CA GLN A 256 -7.56 4.05 10.23
C GLN A 256 -6.60 2.95 10.72
N ALA A 257 -6.15 2.07 9.83
CA ALA A 257 -5.19 1.03 10.16
C ALA A 257 -3.84 1.62 10.60
N ALA A 258 -3.34 2.62 9.86
CA ALA A 258 -2.09 3.32 10.19
C ALA A 258 -2.14 3.98 11.57
N ALA A 259 -3.26 4.62 11.91
CA ALA A 259 -3.45 5.25 13.22
C ALA A 259 -3.50 4.23 14.37
N LYS A 260 -4.05 3.03 14.14
CA LYS A 260 -4.23 2.00 15.19
C LYS A 260 -3.02 1.09 15.34
N ALA A 261 -2.34 0.71 14.25
CA ALA A 261 -1.23 -0.23 14.28
C ALA A 261 0.01 0.30 15.05
N GLY A 262 0.20 1.61 15.11
CA GLY A 262 1.31 2.25 15.84
C GLY A 262 1.14 2.32 17.36
N ASN A 263 -0.02 1.94 17.89
CA ASN A 263 -0.36 2.10 19.31
C ASN A 263 -0.43 0.76 20.08
N GLN A 264 0.13 -0.33 19.50
CA GLN A 264 0.13 -1.66 20.13
C GLN A 264 1.51 -2.06 20.62
#